data_8264a6085418046acda194bc35796c04
#
_entry.id   8264a6085418046acda194bc35796c04
#
_cell.length_a   1.000
_cell.length_b   1.000
_cell.length_c   1.000
_cell.angle_alpha   90.00
_cell.angle_beta   90.00
_cell.angle_gamma   90.00
#
_symmetry.space_group_name_H-M   'P 1'
#
loop_
_entity.id
_entity.type
_entity.pdbx_description
1 polymer ?
#
loop_
_entity_poly.entity_id
_entity_poly.type
_entity_poly.pdbx_seq_one_letter_code
_entity_poly.pdbx_strand_id
1 'polypeptide(L)'
;GGLGTRISEETHLKPKPMIEIGGRPILWHILKLYSAHGVNDFIICCGYRGYVIKEYFANYFLHMSDITFDMSANKMEVHERKAEPWRITIVDTGEETMTGGRLKRVASYIGDETFCFTYGDGLSDVDIKASIDSHRSSKKTATVTAVRPPGRFGILDMEGDNVSGFVEKPDGDGGWINGGFFVLDPAV
;
A
#
# COMPACT_ATOMS: atom_id res chain seq x y z
N GLY A 1 7.55 -3.80 -3.81
CA GLY A 1 8.70 -4.16 -4.57
C GLY A 1 8.71 -5.53 -5.23
N GLY A 2 7.60 -6.17 -5.63
CA GLY A 2 7.59 -7.45 -6.35
C GLY A 2 7.60 -7.26 -7.87
N LEU A 3 7.86 -8.34 -8.64
CA LEU A 3 7.95 -8.34 -10.11
C LEU A 3 6.61 -8.12 -10.84
N GLY A 4 5.49 -8.02 -10.15
CA GLY A 4 4.21 -7.59 -10.72
C GLY A 4 3.53 -8.52 -11.72
N THR A 5 3.85 -9.81 -11.73
CA THR A 5 3.50 -10.77 -12.78
C THR A 5 2.00 -11.06 -13.03
N ARG A 6 1.08 -10.59 -12.19
CA ARG A 6 -0.35 -10.93 -12.29
C ARG A 6 -1.21 -9.93 -13.08
N ILE A 7 -0.68 -8.75 -13.44
CA ILE A 7 -1.36 -7.73 -14.25
C ILE A 7 -0.42 -7.41 -15.40
N SER A 8 -0.43 -8.23 -16.47
CA SER A 8 0.63 -8.29 -17.46
C SER A 8 0.68 -7.11 -18.44
N GLU A 9 -0.43 -6.45 -18.74
CA GLU A 9 -0.46 -5.49 -19.85
C GLU A 9 0.06 -4.08 -19.47
N GLU A 10 -0.15 -3.61 -18.22
CA GLU A 10 0.34 -2.29 -17.79
C GLU A 10 1.62 -2.33 -16.95
N THR A 11 1.94 -3.47 -16.31
CA THR A 11 3.13 -3.61 -15.46
C THR A 11 4.45 -3.62 -16.23
N HIS A 12 4.42 -3.80 -17.55
CA HIS A 12 5.61 -3.61 -18.39
C HIS A 12 6.09 -2.16 -18.46
N LEU A 13 5.23 -1.18 -18.15
CA LEU A 13 5.55 0.25 -18.21
C LEU A 13 5.73 0.89 -16.83
N LYS A 14 4.90 0.53 -15.84
CA LYS A 14 4.90 1.10 -14.50
C LYS A 14 4.88 -0.02 -13.43
N PRO A 15 5.53 0.15 -12.24
CA PRO A 15 5.36 -0.78 -11.13
C PRO A 15 3.92 -0.68 -10.60
N LYS A 16 3.35 -1.78 -10.11
CA LYS A 16 1.94 -1.85 -9.64
C LYS A 16 1.50 -0.69 -8.75
N PRO A 17 2.29 -0.24 -7.76
CA PRO A 17 1.90 0.91 -6.92
C PRO A 17 1.68 2.20 -7.70
N MET A 18 2.19 2.30 -8.93
CA MET A 18 2.08 3.46 -9.81
C MET A 18 0.98 3.35 -10.86
N ILE A 19 0.17 2.28 -10.83
CA ILE A 19 -1.07 2.18 -11.61
C ILE A 19 -2.05 3.21 -11.06
N GLU A 20 -2.70 3.95 -11.95
CA GLU A 20 -3.53 5.08 -11.59
C GLU A 20 -5.00 4.70 -11.41
N ILE A 21 -5.63 5.26 -10.37
CA ILE A 21 -7.06 5.23 -10.12
C ILE A 21 -7.50 6.68 -9.96
N GLY A 22 -8.42 7.14 -10.82
CA GLY A 22 -8.88 8.52 -10.79
C GLY A 22 -7.77 9.55 -11.01
N GLY A 23 -6.76 9.23 -11.84
CA GLY A 23 -5.64 10.12 -12.16
C GLY A 23 -4.57 10.22 -11.06
N ARG A 24 -4.58 9.32 -10.08
CA ARG A 24 -3.56 9.24 -9.01
C ARG A 24 -3.07 7.80 -8.85
N PRO A 25 -1.77 7.58 -8.59
CA PRO A 25 -1.25 6.24 -8.33
C PRO A 25 -1.92 5.56 -7.13
N ILE A 26 -2.07 4.23 -7.16
CA ILE A 26 -2.54 3.46 -5.99
C ILE A 26 -1.72 3.82 -4.74
N LEU A 27 -0.41 3.96 -4.87
CA LEU A 27 0.46 4.38 -3.78
C LEU A 27 0.03 5.71 -3.15
N TRP A 28 -0.37 6.69 -3.97
CA TRP A 28 -0.89 7.97 -3.46
C TRP A 28 -2.14 7.77 -2.57
N HIS A 29 -3.07 6.92 -3.01
CA HIS A 29 -4.28 6.62 -2.25
C HIS A 29 -3.97 5.91 -0.93
N ILE A 30 -2.98 5.01 -0.91
CA ILE A 30 -2.52 4.35 0.32
C ILE A 30 -1.96 5.40 1.30
N LEU A 31 -1.07 6.28 0.85
CA LEU A 31 -0.53 7.35 1.70
C LEU A 31 -1.64 8.26 2.22
N LYS A 32 -2.64 8.55 1.40
CA LYS A 32 -3.79 9.38 1.76
C LYS A 32 -4.66 8.70 2.84
N LEU A 33 -4.87 7.38 2.74
CA LEU A 33 -5.56 6.60 3.76
C LEU A 33 -4.87 6.74 5.12
N TYR A 34 -3.57 6.50 5.18
CA TYR A 34 -2.80 6.64 6.41
C TYR A 34 -2.77 8.07 6.95
N SER A 35 -2.61 9.05 6.05
CA SER A 35 -2.59 10.47 6.40
C SER A 35 -3.92 10.94 7.02
N ALA A 36 -5.05 10.42 6.56
CA ALA A 36 -6.36 10.70 7.16
C ALA A 36 -6.47 10.25 8.63
N HIS A 37 -5.62 9.31 9.05
CA HIS A 37 -5.50 8.84 10.43
C HIS A 37 -4.27 9.40 11.17
N GLY A 38 -3.64 10.46 10.62
CA GLY A 38 -2.54 11.19 11.27
C GLY A 38 -1.14 10.60 11.04
N VAL A 39 -0.99 9.57 10.21
CA VAL A 39 0.31 8.99 9.84
C VAL A 39 0.83 9.68 8.59
N ASN A 40 1.91 10.45 8.71
CA ASN A 40 2.47 11.29 7.65
C ASN A 40 3.96 11.04 7.35
N ASP A 41 4.62 10.16 8.07
CA ASP A 41 6.00 9.73 7.81
C ASP A 41 6.01 8.34 7.18
N PHE A 42 6.54 8.24 5.97
CA PHE A 42 6.44 7.05 5.14
C PHE A 42 7.80 6.58 4.67
N ILE A 43 8.03 5.27 4.75
CA ILE A 43 9.20 4.60 4.18
C ILE A 43 8.72 3.67 3.06
N ILE A 44 9.13 3.96 1.83
CA ILE A 44 8.74 3.18 0.66
C ILE A 44 9.90 2.26 0.25
N CYS A 45 9.69 0.95 0.42
CA CYS A 45 10.64 -0.08 0.02
C CYS A 45 10.53 -0.34 -1.49
N CYS A 46 11.50 0.11 -2.26
CA CYS A 46 11.54 -0.07 -3.70
C CYS A 46 12.33 -1.31 -4.13
N GLY A 47 12.03 -1.80 -5.30
CA GLY A 47 12.73 -2.82 -6.06
C GLY A 47 12.58 -2.50 -7.53
N TYR A 48 11.97 -3.42 -8.31
CA TYR A 48 11.74 -3.24 -9.72
C TYR A 48 11.15 -1.86 -10.06
N ARG A 49 11.81 -1.13 -10.96
CA ARG A 49 11.44 0.22 -11.41
C ARG A 49 11.20 1.23 -10.28
N GLY A 50 11.92 1.13 -9.17
CA GLY A 50 11.81 2.08 -8.05
C GLY A 50 12.06 3.53 -8.45
N TYR A 51 12.78 3.79 -9.56
CA TYR A 51 13.02 5.11 -10.11
C TYR A 51 11.71 5.83 -10.48
N VAL A 52 10.72 5.13 -11.03
CA VAL A 52 9.41 5.72 -11.39
C VAL A 52 8.71 6.31 -10.15
N ILE A 53 8.85 5.67 -9.00
CA ILE A 53 8.31 6.18 -7.73
C ILE A 53 9.08 7.43 -7.28
N LYS A 54 10.42 7.41 -7.38
CA LYS A 54 11.26 8.56 -7.04
C LYS A 54 10.96 9.76 -7.94
N GLU A 55 10.84 9.54 -9.24
CA GLU A 55 10.50 10.57 -10.22
C GLU A 55 9.13 11.21 -9.94
N TYR A 56 8.13 10.40 -9.62
CA TYR A 56 6.79 10.90 -9.26
C TYR A 56 6.85 11.86 -8.07
N PHE A 57 7.53 11.48 -6.98
CA PHE A 57 7.61 12.33 -5.78
C PHE A 57 8.58 13.49 -5.95
N ALA A 58 9.64 13.37 -6.73
CA ALA A 58 10.53 14.48 -7.06
C ALA A 58 9.78 15.58 -7.83
N ASN A 59 8.83 15.17 -8.69
CA ASN A 59 8.02 16.08 -9.48
C ASN A 59 6.62 16.33 -8.89
N TYR A 60 6.41 16.00 -7.61
CA TYR A 60 5.07 16.01 -6.99
C TYR A 60 4.38 17.38 -7.11
N PHE A 61 5.13 18.46 -6.94
CA PHE A 61 4.59 19.83 -7.06
C PHE A 61 4.10 20.14 -8.48
N LEU A 62 4.71 19.56 -9.51
CA LEU A 62 4.25 19.70 -10.90
C LEU A 62 2.85 19.09 -11.11
N HIS A 63 2.51 18.09 -10.31
CA HIS A 63 1.20 17.42 -10.38
C HIS A 63 0.12 18.10 -9.51
N MET A 64 0.54 18.87 -8.50
CA MET A 64 -0.35 19.35 -7.44
C MET A 64 -0.50 20.86 -7.37
N SER A 65 0.25 21.63 -8.17
CA SER A 65 0.31 23.09 -8.07
C SER A 65 0.18 23.75 -9.43
N ASP A 66 -0.30 24.97 -9.45
CA ASP A 66 -0.18 25.84 -10.62
C ASP A 66 1.25 26.36 -10.72
N ILE A 67 1.80 26.38 -11.94
CA ILE A 67 3.22 26.67 -12.16
C ILE A 67 3.39 27.63 -13.33
N THR A 68 4.23 28.63 -13.13
CA THR A 68 4.74 29.50 -14.20
C THR A 68 6.15 29.08 -14.57
N PHE A 69 6.38 28.79 -15.86
CA PHE A 69 7.71 28.59 -16.43
C PHE A 69 8.10 29.84 -17.22
N ASP A 70 9.08 30.59 -16.73
CA ASP A 70 9.71 31.66 -17.49
C ASP A 70 10.90 31.08 -18.26
N MET A 71 10.66 30.72 -19.53
CA MET A 71 11.68 30.10 -20.37
C MET A 71 12.82 31.06 -20.69
N SER A 72 12.57 32.37 -20.73
CA SER A 72 13.59 33.37 -21.03
C SER A 72 14.58 33.58 -19.87
N ALA A 73 14.08 33.50 -18.65
CA ALA A 73 14.88 33.63 -17.43
C ALA A 73 15.34 32.28 -16.87
N ASN A 74 14.91 31.16 -17.47
CA ASN A 74 15.12 29.79 -16.96
C ASN A 74 14.69 29.65 -15.49
N LYS A 75 13.49 30.14 -15.16
CA LYS A 75 12.92 30.12 -13.82
C LYS A 75 11.61 29.38 -13.76
N MET A 76 11.36 28.73 -12.64
CA MET A 76 10.10 28.08 -12.29
C MET A 76 9.56 28.71 -11.02
N GLU A 77 8.28 29.08 -11.02
CA GLU A 77 7.56 29.60 -9.86
C GLU A 77 6.33 28.71 -9.59
N VAL A 78 6.26 28.18 -8.39
CA VAL A 78 5.16 27.32 -7.94
C VAL A 78 4.16 28.17 -7.16
N HIS A 79 2.92 28.25 -7.67
CA HIS A 79 1.81 28.94 -7.05
C HIS A 79 0.96 27.92 -6.25
N GLU A 80 0.30 28.39 -5.19
CA GLU A 80 -0.59 27.57 -4.37
C GLU A 80 -0.04 26.17 -4.05
N ARG A 81 0.83 26.07 -3.05
CA ARG A 81 1.39 24.79 -2.59
C ARG A 81 0.29 23.93 -1.94
N LYS A 82 -0.41 23.12 -2.74
CA LYS A 82 -1.40 22.14 -2.28
C LYS A 82 -0.76 20.78 -1.99
N ALA A 83 0.48 20.76 -1.47
CA ALA A 83 1.16 19.52 -1.14
C ALA A 83 0.58 18.87 0.12
N GLU A 84 0.57 17.55 0.14
CA GLU A 84 0.22 16.76 1.31
C GLU A 84 1.31 16.93 2.40
N PRO A 85 0.97 16.78 3.70
CA PRO A 85 1.93 16.97 4.80
C PRO A 85 2.86 15.75 4.99
N TRP A 86 3.26 15.10 3.90
CA TRP A 86 3.99 13.85 3.94
C TRP A 86 5.50 14.06 3.99
N ARG A 87 6.15 13.29 4.84
CA ARG A 87 7.57 13.01 4.78
C ARG A 87 7.77 11.62 4.18
N ILE A 88 8.49 11.54 3.06
CA ILE A 88 8.61 10.30 2.30
C ILE A 88 10.09 9.94 2.13
N THR A 89 10.47 8.77 2.63
CA THR A 89 11.79 8.17 2.44
C THR A 89 11.65 7.00 1.46
N ILE A 90 12.37 7.03 0.35
CA ILE A 90 12.31 6.00 -0.69
C ILE A 90 13.63 5.23 -0.70
N VAL A 91 13.58 3.96 -0.31
CA VAL A 91 14.77 3.11 -0.14
C VAL A 91 14.78 2.02 -1.22
N ASP A 92 15.89 1.88 -1.92
CA ASP A 92 16.11 0.72 -2.76
C ASP A 92 16.44 -0.48 -1.86
N THR A 93 15.54 -1.44 -1.85
CA THR A 93 15.67 -2.66 -1.04
C THR A 93 16.01 -3.88 -1.88
N GLY A 94 16.37 -3.67 -3.15
CA GLY A 94 16.73 -4.73 -4.10
C GLY A 94 15.53 -5.36 -4.79
N GLU A 95 15.71 -5.77 -6.04
CA GLU A 95 14.63 -6.23 -6.91
C GLU A 95 14.03 -7.55 -6.44
N GLU A 96 14.88 -8.55 -6.12
CA GLU A 96 14.47 -9.91 -5.75
C GLU A 96 14.24 -10.09 -4.24
N THR A 97 14.33 -9.02 -3.46
CA THR A 97 14.18 -9.09 -2.01
C THR A 97 12.73 -9.35 -1.62
N MET A 98 12.50 -10.38 -0.83
CA MET A 98 11.19 -10.72 -0.26
C MET A 98 10.77 -9.75 0.84
N THR A 99 9.51 -9.76 1.23
CA THR A 99 8.88 -8.80 2.15
C THR A 99 9.65 -8.60 3.46
N GLY A 100 9.95 -9.66 4.19
CA GLY A 100 10.71 -9.59 5.45
C GLY A 100 12.14 -9.05 5.25
N GLY A 101 12.79 -9.42 4.14
CA GLY A 101 14.10 -8.88 3.78
C GLY A 101 14.08 -7.38 3.52
N ARG A 102 12.98 -6.84 2.94
CA ARG A 102 12.82 -5.39 2.75
C ARG A 102 12.64 -4.66 4.08
N LEU A 103 11.83 -5.19 4.99
CA LEU A 103 11.68 -4.63 6.34
C LEU A 103 13.02 -4.58 7.06
N LYS A 104 13.80 -5.67 7.03
CA LYS A 104 15.15 -5.71 7.62
C LYS A 104 16.08 -4.62 7.06
N ARG A 105 16.01 -4.36 5.75
CA ARG A 105 16.87 -3.35 5.10
C ARG A 105 16.49 -1.90 5.44
N VAL A 106 15.29 -1.66 5.91
CA VAL A 106 14.83 -0.32 6.32
C VAL A 106 14.76 -0.14 7.85
N ALA A 107 15.19 -1.13 8.63
CA ALA A 107 15.14 -1.07 10.09
C ALA A 107 15.76 0.19 10.68
N SER A 108 16.89 0.67 10.14
CA SER A 108 17.54 1.91 10.59
C SER A 108 16.73 3.18 10.34
N TYR A 109 15.77 3.14 9.42
CA TYR A 109 14.85 4.26 9.16
C TYR A 109 13.60 4.19 10.03
N ILE A 110 13.21 2.99 10.49
CA ILE A 110 12.06 2.78 11.37
C ILE A 110 12.43 3.16 12.81
N GLY A 111 13.64 2.83 13.25
CA GLY A 111 14.09 3.01 14.63
C GLY A 111 13.41 2.03 15.60
N ASP A 112 13.16 2.51 16.83
CA ASP A 112 12.63 1.69 17.93
C ASP A 112 11.13 1.92 18.18
N GLU A 113 10.40 2.44 17.19
CA GLU A 113 8.98 2.75 17.33
C GLU A 113 8.09 1.68 16.69
N THR A 114 6.90 1.48 17.26
CA THR A 114 5.82 0.71 16.61
C THR A 114 5.46 1.38 15.29
N PHE A 115 5.33 0.61 14.23
CA PHE A 115 5.06 1.12 12.88
C PHE A 115 3.93 0.36 12.19
N CYS A 116 3.29 1.05 11.26
CA CYS A 116 2.34 0.42 10.33
C CYS A 116 3.08 -0.12 9.11
N PHE A 117 2.65 -1.28 8.62
CA PHE A 117 3.16 -1.87 7.40
C PHE A 117 2.01 -2.28 6.48
N THR A 118 2.15 -2.04 5.18
CA THR A 118 1.17 -2.47 4.18
C THR A 118 1.84 -2.81 2.84
N TYR A 119 1.11 -3.52 1.98
CA TYR A 119 1.52 -3.74 0.60
C TYR A 119 1.26 -2.48 -0.23
N GLY A 120 2.04 -2.28 -1.29
CA GLY A 120 1.97 -1.08 -2.13
C GLY A 120 0.91 -1.13 -3.24
N ASP A 121 0.06 -2.15 -3.28
CA ASP A 121 -0.90 -2.41 -4.35
C ASP A 121 -2.31 -2.80 -3.84
N GLY A 122 -2.58 -2.62 -2.54
CA GLY A 122 -3.87 -2.88 -1.92
C GLY A 122 -4.48 -1.64 -1.27
N LEU A 123 -5.75 -1.39 -1.54
CA LEU A 123 -6.57 -0.37 -0.89
C LEU A 123 -7.69 -1.04 -0.10
N SER A 124 -8.09 -0.42 1.01
CA SER A 124 -9.17 -0.86 1.86
C SER A 124 -9.77 0.35 2.60
N ASP A 125 -10.91 0.15 3.20
CA ASP A 125 -11.57 1.08 4.13
C ASP A 125 -11.21 0.81 5.60
N VAL A 126 -10.09 0.14 5.86
CA VAL A 126 -9.61 -0.20 7.20
C VAL A 126 -9.41 1.04 8.06
N ASP A 127 -9.91 1.00 9.29
CA ASP A 127 -9.62 2.00 10.31
C ASP A 127 -8.20 1.78 10.88
N ILE A 128 -7.25 2.55 10.36
CA ILE A 128 -5.83 2.49 10.76
C ILE A 128 -5.67 2.85 12.24
N LYS A 129 -6.43 3.86 12.73
CA LYS A 129 -6.36 4.26 14.14
C LYS A 129 -6.84 3.13 15.04
N ALA A 130 -7.97 2.51 14.75
CA ALA A 130 -8.48 1.37 15.51
C ALA A 130 -7.50 0.18 15.49
N SER A 131 -6.82 -0.05 14.36
CA SER A 131 -5.79 -1.09 14.25
C SER A 131 -4.59 -0.82 15.16
N ILE A 132 -4.13 0.43 15.24
CA ILE A 132 -3.04 0.86 16.14
C ILE A 132 -3.46 0.72 17.60
N ASP A 133 -4.66 1.18 17.94
CA ASP A 133 -5.19 1.12 19.32
C ASP A 133 -5.37 -0.34 19.78
N SER A 134 -5.85 -1.21 18.89
CA SER A 134 -5.96 -2.66 19.14
C SER A 134 -4.58 -3.30 19.36
N HIS A 135 -3.59 -2.97 18.55
CA HIS A 135 -2.22 -3.46 18.69
C HIS A 135 -1.65 -3.09 20.06
N ARG A 136 -1.73 -1.83 20.43
CA ARG A 136 -1.25 -1.34 21.75
C ARG A 136 -1.92 -2.03 22.91
N SER A 137 -3.22 -2.30 22.81
CA SER A 137 -4.00 -2.98 23.84
C SER A 137 -3.67 -4.46 23.97
N SER A 138 -3.35 -5.11 22.86
CA SER A 138 -3.10 -6.55 22.79
C SER A 138 -1.77 -6.97 23.40
N LYS A 139 -0.81 -6.05 23.52
CA LYS A 139 0.59 -6.30 23.93
C LYS A 139 1.29 -7.39 23.09
N LYS A 140 0.93 -7.49 21.83
CA LYS A 140 1.53 -8.41 20.85
C LYS A 140 2.53 -7.65 19.98
N THR A 141 3.56 -8.33 19.52
CA THR A 141 4.59 -7.75 18.64
C THR A 141 4.11 -7.55 17.21
N ALA A 142 3.03 -8.21 16.81
CA ALA A 142 2.45 -8.06 15.48
C ALA A 142 0.93 -8.17 15.52
N THR A 143 0.27 -7.28 14.80
CA THR A 143 -1.19 -7.29 14.55
C THR A 143 -1.42 -7.24 13.04
N VAL A 144 -2.31 -8.07 12.53
CA VAL A 144 -2.70 -8.10 11.11
C VAL A 144 -4.19 -7.92 10.97
N THR A 145 -4.61 -7.12 10.00
CA THR A 145 -6.02 -7.05 9.61
C THR A 145 -6.41 -8.31 8.88
N ALA A 146 -7.36 -9.06 9.44
CA ALA A 146 -7.93 -10.23 8.83
C ALA A 146 -9.23 -9.88 8.10
N VAL A 147 -9.42 -10.42 6.91
CA VAL A 147 -10.62 -10.20 6.09
C VAL A 147 -11.19 -11.52 5.61
N ARG A 148 -12.50 -11.55 5.38
CA ARG A 148 -13.16 -12.66 4.68
C ARG A 148 -13.35 -12.25 3.23
N PRO A 149 -12.73 -12.95 2.27
CA PRO A 149 -12.95 -12.64 0.87
C PRO A 149 -14.40 -13.00 0.51
N PRO A 150 -15.09 -12.21 -0.33
CA PRO A 150 -16.39 -12.62 -0.85
C PRO A 150 -16.25 -13.91 -1.64
N GLY A 151 -17.20 -14.81 -1.51
CA GLY A 151 -17.28 -16.03 -2.31
C GLY A 151 -17.26 -15.69 -3.80
N ARG A 152 -16.37 -16.33 -4.56
CA ARG A 152 -16.30 -16.15 -6.02
C ARG A 152 -17.28 -17.03 -6.77
N PHE A 153 -17.66 -18.15 -6.16
CA PHE A 153 -18.50 -19.20 -6.76
C PHE A 153 -19.61 -19.60 -5.80
N GLY A 154 -20.68 -20.17 -6.34
CA GLY A 154 -21.66 -20.85 -5.54
C GLY A 154 -21.09 -22.14 -4.93
N ILE A 155 -21.49 -22.45 -3.72
CA ILE A 155 -21.12 -23.72 -3.04
C ILE A 155 -22.28 -24.70 -3.20
N LEU A 156 -21.94 -25.96 -3.52
CA LEU A 156 -22.87 -27.07 -3.59
C LEU A 156 -22.71 -27.95 -2.34
N ASP A 157 -23.81 -28.20 -1.65
CA ASP A 157 -23.87 -29.24 -0.64
C ASP A 157 -24.20 -30.57 -1.35
N MET A 158 -23.34 -31.57 -1.14
CA MET A 158 -23.44 -32.82 -1.82
C MET A 158 -23.79 -33.98 -0.85
N GLU A 159 -24.76 -34.80 -1.22
CA GLU A 159 -25.06 -36.07 -0.56
C GLU A 159 -24.80 -37.20 -1.56
N GLY A 160 -23.61 -37.81 -1.51
CA GLY A 160 -23.15 -38.71 -2.55
C GLY A 160 -22.99 -37.95 -3.87
N ASP A 161 -23.65 -38.43 -4.92
CA ASP A 161 -23.66 -37.81 -6.26
C ASP A 161 -24.81 -36.80 -6.45
N ASN A 162 -25.63 -36.55 -5.42
CA ASN A 162 -26.77 -35.67 -5.50
C ASN A 162 -26.45 -34.29 -4.85
N VAL A 163 -26.92 -33.21 -5.48
CA VAL A 163 -26.90 -31.90 -4.90
C VAL A 163 -28.05 -31.75 -3.91
N SER A 164 -27.74 -31.59 -2.62
CA SER A 164 -28.74 -31.38 -1.55
C SER A 164 -28.97 -29.91 -1.21
N GLY A 165 -28.03 -29.04 -1.56
CA GLY A 165 -28.12 -27.60 -1.32
C GLY A 165 -27.27 -26.80 -2.29
N PHE A 166 -27.61 -25.51 -2.44
CA PHE A 166 -26.86 -24.54 -3.22
C PHE A 166 -26.88 -23.17 -2.50
N VAL A 167 -25.71 -22.60 -2.27
CA VAL A 167 -25.56 -21.25 -1.70
C VAL A 167 -24.79 -20.40 -2.69
N GLU A 168 -25.45 -19.40 -3.27
CA GLU A 168 -24.81 -18.46 -4.20
C GLU A 168 -23.89 -17.52 -3.45
N LYS A 169 -22.61 -17.51 -3.81
CA LYS A 169 -21.57 -16.58 -3.29
C LYS A 169 -21.66 -16.37 -1.78
N PRO A 170 -21.52 -17.42 -0.96
CA PRO A 170 -21.55 -17.25 0.49
C PRO A 170 -20.49 -16.26 0.93
N ASP A 171 -20.69 -15.60 2.07
CA ASP A 171 -19.71 -14.69 2.66
C ASP A 171 -18.41 -15.43 3.04
N GLY A 172 -17.56 -15.63 2.01
CA GLY A 172 -16.26 -16.28 2.11
C GLY A 172 -16.32 -17.82 2.08
N ASP A 173 -15.23 -18.43 1.64
CA ASP A 173 -15.00 -19.89 1.68
C ASP A 173 -14.71 -20.38 3.12
N GLY A 174 -15.22 -19.64 4.15
CA GLY A 174 -15.08 -19.96 5.56
C GLY A 174 -13.75 -19.58 6.21
N GLY A 175 -12.75 -19.12 5.45
CA GLY A 175 -11.41 -18.78 5.92
C GLY A 175 -11.17 -17.27 6.08
N TRP A 176 -10.38 -16.92 7.10
CA TRP A 176 -9.80 -15.60 7.20
C TRP A 176 -8.51 -15.52 6.39
N ILE A 177 -8.31 -14.42 5.65
CA ILE A 177 -7.08 -14.17 4.91
C ILE A 177 -6.41 -12.89 5.39
N ASN A 178 -5.13 -12.77 5.08
CA ASN A 178 -4.35 -11.56 5.32
C ASN A 178 -4.89 -10.40 4.46
N GLY A 179 -5.42 -9.37 5.13
CA GLY A 179 -5.96 -8.16 4.49
C GLY A 179 -4.89 -7.15 4.05
N GLY A 180 -3.60 -7.41 4.35
CA GLY A 180 -2.49 -6.59 3.86
C GLY A 180 -2.15 -5.37 4.70
N PHE A 181 -2.78 -5.17 5.85
CA PHE A 181 -2.51 -4.08 6.78
C PHE A 181 -2.03 -4.64 8.11
N PHE A 182 -0.91 -4.11 8.60
CA PHE A 182 -0.24 -4.59 9.81
C PHE A 182 0.13 -3.42 10.73
N VAL A 183 0.19 -3.71 12.02
CA VAL A 183 0.89 -2.90 13.01
C VAL A 183 1.94 -3.78 13.68
N LEU A 184 3.18 -3.34 13.68
CA LEU A 184 4.34 -4.14 14.07
C LEU A 184 5.20 -3.38 15.07
N ASP A 185 5.75 -4.10 16.04
CA ASP A 185 6.83 -3.60 16.87
C ASP A 185 8.19 -3.80 16.19
N PRO A 186 9.20 -2.99 16.49
CA PRO A 186 10.52 -3.08 15.85
C PRO A 186 11.27 -4.39 16.14
N ALA A 187 10.80 -5.17 17.10
CA ALA A 187 11.38 -6.49 17.46
C ALA A 187 10.94 -7.63 16.52
N VAL A 188 10.08 -7.39 15.52
CA VAL A 188 9.57 -8.38 14.55
C VAL A 188 10.60 -8.77 13.51
#